data_a8dc42505c0168ac72197bb412fc3e7d
#
_entry.id   a8dc42505c0168ac72197bb412fc3e7d
#
_cell.length_a   1.000
_cell.length_b   1.000
_cell.length_c   1.000
_cell.angle_alpha   90.00
_cell.angle_beta   90.00
_cell.angle_gamma   90.00
#
_symmetry.space_group_name_H-M   'P 1'
#
loop_
_entity.id
_entity.type
_entity.pdbx_description
1 polymer ?
#
loop_
_entity_poly.entity_id
_entity_poly.type
_entity_poly.pdbx_seq_one_letter_code
_entity_poly.pdbx_strand_id
1 'polypeptide(L)'
;SADKLPIVREIMGQLGLHPREVSYIGDDLPDIPVMHEVGLPIAVADAAREVREVAKWTTQLPGGRGAVREAIERLLRAKGCWDHCIPAHTVG
;
A
#
# COMPACT_ATOMS: atom_id res chain seq x y z
N SER A 1 17.33 5.86 -7.05
CA SER A 1 15.92 5.84 -7.43
C SER A 1 15.22 7.11 -7.01
N ALA A 2 14.29 7.53 -7.80
CA ALA A 2 13.63 8.81 -7.64
C ALA A 2 12.56 8.77 -6.57
N ASP A 3 12.33 9.93 -5.97
CA ASP A 3 11.17 10.15 -5.11
C ASP A 3 9.89 9.95 -5.91
N LYS A 4 9.01 9.10 -5.43
CA LYS A 4 7.76 8.76 -6.10
C LYS A 4 6.61 9.70 -5.75
N LEU A 5 6.82 10.60 -4.80
CA LEU A 5 5.73 11.46 -4.30
C LEU A 5 5.10 12.34 -5.38
N PRO A 6 5.86 13.00 -6.29
CA PRO A 6 5.24 13.83 -7.31
C PRO A 6 4.29 13.05 -8.21
N ILE A 7 4.67 11.82 -8.59
CA ILE A 7 3.84 10.97 -9.45
C ILE A 7 2.57 10.55 -8.73
N VAL A 8 2.69 10.16 -7.47
CA VAL A 8 1.55 9.72 -6.67
C VAL A 8 0.58 10.89 -6.45
N ARG A 9 1.11 12.09 -6.18
CA ARG A 9 0.28 13.29 -6.04
C ARG A 9 -0.49 13.61 -7.31
N GLU A 10 0.15 13.45 -8.46
CA GLU A 10 -0.52 13.67 -9.74
C GLU A 10 -1.67 12.68 -9.94
N ILE A 11 -1.43 11.40 -9.65
CA ILE A 11 -2.46 10.37 -9.75
C ILE A 11 -3.63 10.67 -8.80
N MET A 12 -3.33 11.00 -7.55
CA MET A 12 -4.38 11.36 -6.59
C MET A 12 -5.20 12.55 -7.07
N GLY A 13 -4.52 13.56 -7.64
CA GLY A 13 -5.21 14.73 -8.19
C GLY A 13 -6.12 14.39 -9.35
N GLN A 14 -5.66 13.54 -10.27
CA GLN A 14 -6.45 13.10 -11.42
C GLN A 14 -7.68 12.30 -10.99
N LEU A 15 -7.56 11.51 -9.92
CA LEU A 15 -8.65 10.69 -9.40
C LEU A 15 -9.53 11.42 -8.38
N GLY A 16 -9.17 12.63 -8.00
CA GLY A 16 -9.92 13.39 -7.00
C GLY A 16 -9.83 12.80 -5.60
N LEU A 17 -8.72 12.14 -5.27
CA LEU A 17 -8.53 11.49 -3.98
C LEU A 17 -7.77 12.38 -3.01
N HIS A 18 -8.25 12.43 -1.77
CA HIS A 18 -7.47 12.99 -0.67
C HIS A 18 -6.43 11.95 -0.21
N PRO A 19 -5.22 12.37 0.18
CA PRO A 19 -4.20 11.40 0.64
C PRO A 19 -4.69 10.45 1.74
N ARG A 20 -5.56 10.89 2.64
CA ARG A 20 -6.11 10.03 3.70
C ARG A 20 -6.95 8.87 3.17
N GLU A 21 -7.40 8.95 1.91
CA GLU A 21 -8.19 7.91 1.26
C GLU A 21 -7.33 6.86 0.56
N VAL A 22 -6.01 7.04 0.59
CA VAL A 22 -5.07 6.24 -0.18
C VAL A 22 -4.29 5.31 0.74
N SER A 23 -4.14 4.06 0.30
CA SER A 23 -3.21 3.11 0.89
C SER A 23 -2.01 2.96 -0.05
N TYR A 24 -0.83 2.84 0.50
CA TYR A 24 0.39 2.71 -0.30
C TYR A 24 1.28 1.64 0.29
N ILE A 25 1.77 0.76 -0.56
CA ILE A 25 2.65 -0.34 -0.16
C ILE A 25 4.07 0.02 -0.56
N GLY A 26 4.96 0.10 0.43
CA GLY A 26 6.36 0.45 0.22
C GLY A 26 7.31 -0.67 0.60
N ASP A 27 8.48 -0.67 -0.01
CA ASP A 27 9.53 -1.65 0.27
C ASP A 27 10.92 -1.01 0.45
N ASP A 28 11.14 0.19 -0.06
CA ASP A 28 12.46 0.80 -0.04
C ASP A 28 12.38 2.30 0.28
N LEU A 29 13.53 2.89 0.53
CA LEU A 29 13.65 4.28 0.98
C LEU A 29 12.92 5.30 0.11
N PRO A 30 12.90 5.20 -1.22
CA PRO A 30 12.16 6.14 -2.06
C PRO A 30 10.65 6.15 -1.84
N ASP A 31 10.10 5.14 -1.16
CA ASP A 31 8.68 5.07 -0.84
C ASP A 31 8.29 5.91 0.38
N ILE A 32 9.27 6.28 1.20
CA ILE A 32 9.01 6.94 2.49
C ILE A 32 8.26 8.27 2.33
N PRO A 33 8.61 9.17 1.41
CA PRO A 33 7.86 10.42 1.26
C PRO A 33 6.37 10.20 0.98
N VAL A 34 6.03 9.22 0.14
CA VAL A 34 4.63 8.86 -0.12
C VAL A 34 3.97 8.31 1.13
N MET A 35 4.67 7.43 1.84
CA MET A 35 4.15 6.78 3.03
C MET A 35 3.83 7.77 4.16
N HIS A 36 4.57 8.88 4.24
CA HIS A 36 4.26 9.94 5.19
C HIS A 36 2.98 10.71 4.83
N GLU A 37 2.62 10.74 3.57
CA GLU A 37 1.50 11.56 3.10
C GLU A 37 0.17 10.81 3.08
N VAL A 38 0.18 9.52 2.77
CA VAL A 38 -1.05 8.74 2.62
C VAL A 38 -1.67 8.36 3.96
N GLY A 39 -2.96 8.02 3.92
CA GLY A 39 -3.70 7.63 5.12
C GLY A 39 -3.29 6.28 5.69
N LEU A 40 -2.92 5.32 4.82
CA LEU A 40 -2.53 3.98 5.27
C LEU A 40 -1.24 3.53 4.56
N PRO A 41 -0.09 3.84 5.13
CA PRO A 41 1.17 3.31 4.63
C PRO A 41 1.36 1.87 5.11
N ILE A 42 1.72 0.99 4.20
CA ILE A 42 1.93 -0.44 4.44
C ILE A 42 3.33 -0.80 3.99
N ALA A 43 4.06 -1.55 4.81
CA ALA A 43 5.37 -2.07 4.45
C ALA A 43 5.26 -3.57 4.16
N VAL A 44 6.01 -4.05 3.17
CA VAL A 44 6.18 -5.50 2.98
C VAL A 44 7.12 -6.06 4.03
N ALA A 45 7.00 -7.37 4.31
CA ALA A 45 7.74 -8.00 5.41
C ALA A 45 9.25 -7.82 5.29
N ASP A 46 9.78 -7.83 4.08
CA ASP A 46 11.21 -7.68 3.80
C ASP A 46 11.61 -6.27 3.38
N ALA A 47 10.78 -5.28 3.69
CA ALA A 47 11.10 -3.89 3.43
C ALA A 47 12.28 -3.43 4.26
N ALA A 48 12.93 -2.36 3.81
CA ALA A 48 13.95 -1.69 4.60
C ALA A 48 13.38 -1.33 5.97
N ARG A 49 14.22 -1.38 7.01
CA ARG A 49 13.79 -1.11 8.38
C ARG A 49 13.08 0.23 8.50
N GLU A 50 13.65 1.26 7.87
CA GLU A 50 13.09 2.61 7.92
C GLU A 50 11.69 2.67 7.31
N VAL A 51 11.43 1.89 6.29
CA VAL A 51 10.09 1.77 5.67
C VAL A 51 9.12 1.12 6.64
N ARG A 52 9.54 0.04 7.30
CA ARG A 52 8.70 -0.64 8.29
C ARG A 52 8.39 0.27 9.50
N GLU A 53 9.30 1.15 9.85
CA GLU A 53 9.10 2.08 10.98
C GLU A 53 8.03 3.14 10.69
N VAL A 54 7.87 3.56 9.45
CA VAL A 54 6.86 4.57 9.08
C VAL A 54 5.52 3.93 8.71
N ALA A 55 5.47 2.63 8.50
CA ALA A 55 4.25 1.93 8.13
C ALA A 55 3.30 1.78 9.32
N LYS A 56 1.99 1.79 9.04
CA LYS A 56 0.97 1.42 10.02
C LYS A 56 0.76 -0.08 10.05
N TRP A 57 0.93 -0.74 8.91
CA TRP A 57 0.89 -2.20 8.80
C TRP A 57 2.19 -2.68 8.19
N THR A 58 2.62 -3.87 8.61
CA THR A 58 3.66 -4.62 7.90
C THR A 58 3.06 -5.97 7.53
N THR A 59 3.21 -6.37 6.27
CA THR A 59 2.68 -7.65 5.81
C THR A 59 3.48 -8.80 6.41
N GLN A 60 2.89 -9.99 6.48
CA GLN A 60 3.59 -11.20 6.90
C GLN A 60 4.39 -11.79 5.75
N LEU A 61 3.93 -11.59 4.52
CA LEU A 61 4.59 -12.11 3.32
C LEU A 61 5.52 -11.04 2.73
N PRO A 62 6.65 -11.48 2.17
CA PRO A 62 7.59 -10.53 1.55
C PRO A 62 7.08 -9.98 0.23
N GLY A 63 7.68 -8.87 -0.18
CA GLY A 63 7.41 -8.27 -1.47
C GLY A 63 7.67 -9.25 -2.61
N GLY A 64 6.78 -9.26 -3.61
CA GLY A 64 6.89 -10.19 -4.73
C GLY A 64 6.43 -11.61 -4.41
N ARG A 65 6.02 -11.90 -3.17
CA ARG A 65 5.60 -13.23 -2.75
C ARG A 65 4.25 -13.23 -2.04
N GLY A 66 3.34 -12.37 -2.49
CA GLY A 66 1.98 -12.33 -1.97
C GLY A 66 1.67 -11.16 -1.04
N ALA A 67 2.63 -10.26 -0.80
CA ALA A 67 2.43 -9.13 0.09
C ALA A 67 1.29 -8.22 -0.37
N VAL A 68 1.21 -7.93 -1.67
CA VAL A 68 0.16 -7.05 -2.21
C VAL A 68 -1.20 -7.69 -2.04
N ARG A 69 -1.33 -8.97 -2.34
CA ARG A 69 -2.58 -9.69 -2.14
C ARG A 69 -2.99 -9.71 -0.68
N GLU A 70 -2.04 -9.97 0.21
CA GLU A 70 -2.29 -9.96 1.66
C GLU A 70 -2.83 -8.60 2.10
N ALA A 71 -2.21 -7.52 1.65
CA ALA A 71 -2.63 -6.16 2.00
C ALA A 71 -4.04 -5.85 1.48
N ILE A 72 -4.32 -6.21 0.23
CA ILE A 72 -5.64 -6.00 -0.38
C ILE A 72 -6.69 -6.82 0.34
N GLU A 73 -6.42 -8.08 0.62
CA GLU A 73 -7.34 -8.95 1.36
C GLU A 73 -7.67 -8.37 2.72
N ARG A 74 -6.65 -7.92 3.45
CA ARG A 74 -6.83 -7.32 4.77
C ARG A 74 -7.69 -6.06 4.71
N LEU A 75 -7.44 -5.20 3.72
CA LEU A 75 -8.24 -3.99 3.52
C LEU A 75 -9.69 -4.31 3.22
N LEU A 76 -9.94 -5.24 2.30
CA LEU A 76 -11.30 -5.60 1.89
C LEU A 76 -12.06 -6.30 3.01
N ARG A 77 -11.40 -7.13 3.79
CA ARG A 77 -12.02 -7.75 4.97
C ARG A 77 -12.38 -6.70 6.02
N ALA A 78 -11.50 -5.74 6.25
CA ALA A 78 -11.77 -4.65 7.20
C ALA A 78 -12.96 -3.81 6.77
N LYS A 79 -13.19 -3.68 5.45
CA LYS A 79 -14.33 -2.94 4.89
C LYS A 79 -15.56 -3.82 4.67
N GLY A 80 -15.47 -5.12 4.94
CA GLY A 80 -16.58 -6.05 4.77
C GLY A 80 -16.91 -6.41 3.34
N CYS A 81 -15.99 -6.20 2.40
CA CYS A 81 -16.27 -6.45 0.98
C CYS A 81 -15.42 -7.54 0.33
N TRP A 82 -14.59 -8.25 1.09
CA TRP A 82 -13.76 -9.30 0.52
C TRP A 82 -14.58 -10.39 -0.20
N ASP A 83 -15.64 -10.86 0.44
CA ASP A 83 -16.45 -11.94 -0.11
C ASP A 83 -17.16 -11.56 -1.41
N HIS A 84 -17.36 -10.28 -1.63
CA HIS A 84 -17.99 -9.78 -2.86
C HIS A 84 -17.00 -9.61 -3.99
N CYS A 85 -15.72 -9.45 -3.67
CA CYS A 85 -14.68 -9.09 -4.66
C CYS A 85 -13.90 -10.27 -5.19
N ILE A 86 -13.80 -11.36 -4.41
CA ILE A 86 -12.92 -12.50 -4.74
C ILE A 86 -13.23 -13.14 -6.09
N PRO A 87 -14.47 -13.52 -6.39
CA PRO A 87 -14.71 -14.44 -7.52
C PRO A 87 -14.29 -13.88 -8.85
N ALA A 88 -14.26 -12.58 -8.99
CA ALA A 88 -14.11 -11.98 -10.29
C ALA A 88 -12.65 -11.73 -10.69
N HIS A 89 -11.79 -11.33 -9.74
CA HIS A 89 -10.53 -10.71 -10.11
C HIS A 89 -9.36 -11.05 -9.21
N THR A 90 -9.39 -12.16 -8.53
CA THR A 90 -8.27 -12.55 -7.69
C THR A 90 -7.12 -12.99 -8.57
N VAL A 91 -6.08 -12.20 -8.63
CA VAL A 91 -4.85 -12.50 -9.34
C VAL A 91 -3.69 -12.46 -8.38
N GLY A 92 -2.90 -13.45 -8.42
CA GLY A 92 -1.64 -13.50 -7.69
C GLY A 92 -1.71 -13.70 -6.23
#